data_45212e6d7eed82c79fd161286e2d481b
#
_entry.id   45212e6d7eed82c79fd161286e2d481b
#
_cell.length_a   1.000
_cell.length_b   1.000
_cell.length_c   1.000
_cell.angle_alpha   90.00
_cell.angle_beta   90.00
_cell.angle_gamma   90.00
#
_symmetry.space_group_name_H-M   'P 1'
#
loop_
_entity.id
_entity.type
_entity.pdbx_description
1 polymer ?
#
loop_
_entity_poly.entity_id
_entity_poly.type
_entity_poly.pdbx_seq_one_letter_code
_entity_poly.pdbx_strand_id
1 'polypeptide(L)'
;MKRINIALAGLAVVVMFTGCKSLYGKYERPDVNTQGLYRDPVSLTDTLAVSDTTSFGNMPWRSVFTDPQLQSLIQTALDNNVNMLNAALNVKMVEEALKVARLAFLPSVAFTPQGTIAKFDDNPVTKSYQLPLSASWNVDLFGNLLNAKRSAQMQLLATQDYQTVVKTNLISGVANLYYTLLMLDRQIEIVGEMEGLTKETWEKMQVMKDTRIGYRSTAVQSAEAAYYSVQAQRIDLQRQVREMENSLSLLLGQPAQTIQRGTFEGQSLPQDLATGVGIQLLNNRADVHAAELTLAQCFYDVNQARSRFYPQITITGTGAFTNQNGLVNPGKMLWSAVGSLVQPIFQHGQIVAGLKVAKMQYEQAYNTWQNTILQAGNEVSNALVQYNSAAEKAEFDAKRVEVLKKNVEDTRTMMSQSANTSYLEVITAQSNLLNAEISQVTDDFNKMQAVVNLYQALGGGAK
;
A
#
# COMPACT_ATOMS: atom_id res chain seq x y z
N MET A 1 3.05 -42.30 -54.30
CA MET A 1 3.80 -41.25 -53.64
C MET A 1 2.94 -40.08 -53.13
N LYS A 2 2.03 -39.46 -53.90
CA LYS A 2 1.17 -38.32 -53.42
C LYS A 2 0.29 -38.66 -52.20
N ARG A 3 -0.26 -39.88 -52.09
CA ARG A 3 -1.13 -40.28 -50.98
C ARG A 3 -0.39 -40.52 -49.65
N ILE A 4 0.89 -40.92 -49.72
CA ILE A 4 1.78 -41.10 -48.53
C ILE A 4 2.18 -39.74 -47.94
N ASN A 5 2.42 -38.73 -48.78
CA ASN A 5 2.78 -37.39 -48.32
C ASN A 5 1.56 -36.68 -47.64
N ILE A 6 0.34 -36.95 -48.09
CA ILE A 6 -0.90 -36.40 -47.48
C ILE A 6 -1.12 -37.09 -46.11
N ALA A 7 -0.91 -38.41 -46.02
CA ALA A 7 -1.03 -39.14 -44.76
C ALA A 7 0.05 -38.74 -43.74
N LEU A 8 1.28 -38.49 -44.16
CA LEU A 8 2.36 -37.98 -43.32
C LEU A 8 2.12 -36.52 -42.86
N ALA A 9 1.59 -35.68 -43.75
CA ALA A 9 1.19 -34.31 -43.37
C ALA A 9 -0.02 -34.32 -42.40
N GLY A 10 -1.00 -35.20 -42.62
CA GLY A 10 -2.12 -35.39 -41.69
C GLY A 10 -1.70 -35.93 -40.33
N LEU A 11 -0.75 -36.88 -40.28
CA LEU A 11 -0.20 -37.40 -39.02
C LEU A 11 0.64 -36.36 -38.27
N ALA A 12 1.38 -35.53 -38.97
CA ALA A 12 2.15 -34.41 -38.37
C ALA A 12 1.21 -33.36 -37.76
N VAL A 13 0.09 -33.06 -38.43
CA VAL A 13 -0.94 -32.12 -37.90
C VAL A 13 -1.63 -32.71 -36.67
N VAL A 14 -1.98 -34.01 -36.66
CA VAL A 14 -2.63 -34.65 -35.50
C VAL A 14 -1.66 -34.74 -34.30
N VAL A 15 -0.38 -35.02 -34.52
CA VAL A 15 0.63 -34.99 -33.44
C VAL A 15 0.83 -33.61 -32.88
N MET A 16 0.66 -32.53 -33.67
CA MET A 16 0.71 -31.15 -33.19
C MET A 16 -0.48 -30.79 -32.29
N PHE A 17 -1.65 -31.42 -32.45
CA PHE A 17 -2.84 -31.11 -31.64
C PHE A 17 -2.97 -31.95 -30.35
N THR A 18 -2.29 -33.10 -30.23
CA THR A 18 -2.41 -33.99 -29.06
C THR A 18 -1.34 -33.75 -27.98
N GLY A 19 -0.39 -32.82 -28.18
CA GLY A 19 0.81 -32.68 -27.36
C GLY A 19 0.94 -31.43 -26.50
N CYS A 20 -0.03 -30.58 -26.41
CA CYS A 20 0.12 -29.36 -25.58
C CYS A 20 -0.20 -29.58 -24.09
N LYS A 21 0.43 -30.54 -23.43
CA LYS A 21 0.83 -30.31 -22.05
C LYS A 21 1.90 -29.23 -22.09
N SER A 22 1.65 -28.11 -21.42
CA SER A 22 2.62 -26.98 -21.31
C SER A 22 4.02 -27.56 -21.09
N LEU A 23 4.95 -27.23 -21.99
CA LEU A 23 6.37 -27.71 -21.92
C LEU A 23 7.02 -27.31 -20.57
N TYR A 24 6.43 -26.34 -19.89
CA TYR A 24 6.82 -25.82 -18.59
C TYR A 24 5.63 -25.96 -17.62
N GLY A 25 5.92 -26.30 -16.35
CA GLY A 25 4.93 -26.45 -15.29
C GLY A 25 4.11 -25.16 -15.05
N LYS A 26 3.05 -25.30 -14.26
CA LYS A 26 2.35 -24.15 -13.68
C LYS A 26 3.13 -23.68 -12.45
N TYR A 27 2.97 -22.40 -12.10
CA TYR A 27 3.48 -21.92 -10.83
C TYR A 27 2.77 -22.63 -9.68
N GLU A 28 3.55 -23.07 -8.72
CA GLU A 28 3.10 -23.62 -7.45
C GLU A 28 3.74 -22.79 -6.35
N ARG A 29 2.95 -22.45 -5.33
CA ARG A 29 3.44 -21.66 -4.19
C ARG A 29 4.54 -22.42 -3.48
N PRO A 30 5.73 -21.82 -3.26
CA PRO A 30 6.75 -22.44 -2.42
C PRO A 30 6.27 -22.60 -0.97
N ASP A 31 6.73 -23.65 -0.30
CA ASP A 31 6.45 -23.86 1.11
C ASP A 31 7.07 -22.73 1.97
N VAL A 32 6.29 -22.18 2.87
CA VAL A 32 6.70 -21.14 3.83
C VAL A 32 6.44 -21.61 5.24
N ASN A 33 7.47 -21.50 6.08
CA ASN A 33 7.31 -21.73 7.51
C ASN A 33 6.70 -20.47 8.15
N THR A 34 5.42 -20.56 8.55
CA THR A 34 4.69 -19.49 9.27
C THR A 34 4.63 -19.75 10.79
N GLN A 35 5.29 -20.81 11.29
CA GLN A 35 5.33 -21.10 12.72
C GLN A 35 6.20 -20.07 13.44
N GLY A 36 5.69 -19.50 14.53
CA GLY A 36 6.41 -18.49 15.31
C GLY A 36 6.53 -17.12 14.64
N LEU A 37 5.68 -16.84 13.64
CA LEU A 37 5.65 -15.55 12.95
C LEU A 37 5.30 -14.39 13.91
N TYR A 38 4.46 -14.66 14.92
CA TYR A 38 4.13 -13.72 16.00
C TYR A 38 4.88 -14.09 17.27
N ARG A 39 5.47 -13.08 17.95
CA ARG A 39 6.23 -13.28 19.17
C ARG A 39 5.32 -13.56 20.38
N ASP A 40 4.20 -12.84 20.48
CA ASP A 40 3.25 -12.91 21.59
C ASP A 40 1.84 -13.19 21.05
N PRO A 41 1.45 -14.47 20.85
CA PRO A 41 0.07 -14.78 20.45
C PRO A 41 -0.90 -14.34 21.54
N VAL A 42 -1.91 -13.57 21.16
CA VAL A 42 -2.99 -13.15 22.08
C VAL A 42 -3.79 -14.37 22.50
N SER A 43 -3.51 -14.85 23.69
CA SER A 43 -4.21 -15.96 24.37
C SER A 43 -3.81 -17.38 23.94
N LEU A 44 -3.21 -18.07 24.89
CA LEU A 44 -2.99 -19.55 24.91
C LEU A 44 -4.29 -20.38 24.89
N THR A 45 -5.46 -19.76 24.91
CA THR A 45 -6.77 -20.41 24.75
C THR A 45 -7.14 -20.68 23.29
N ASP A 46 -6.42 -20.13 22.33
CA ASP A 46 -6.68 -20.33 20.90
C ASP A 46 -6.11 -21.63 20.29
N THR A 47 -5.74 -22.61 21.11
CA THR A 47 -5.55 -23.99 20.64
C THR A 47 -6.88 -24.70 20.32
N LEU A 48 -8.00 -24.04 20.54
CA LEU A 48 -9.33 -24.58 20.26
C LEU A 48 -9.95 -23.84 19.08
N ALA A 49 -9.98 -24.49 17.97
CA ALA A 49 -10.69 -24.19 16.74
C ALA A 49 -9.86 -23.56 15.61
N VAL A 50 -9.17 -24.42 14.90
CA VAL A 50 -8.75 -24.22 13.47
C VAL A 50 -9.93 -23.88 12.55
N SER A 51 -11.16 -23.77 13.06
CA SER A 51 -12.40 -23.49 12.33
C SER A 51 -12.89 -22.05 12.44
N ASP A 52 -12.34 -21.22 13.34
CA ASP A 52 -12.82 -19.84 13.49
C ASP A 52 -12.03 -18.90 12.57
N THR A 53 -12.60 -18.61 11.40
CA THR A 53 -12.05 -17.72 10.36
C THR A 53 -12.32 -16.24 10.65
N THR A 54 -12.79 -15.88 11.83
CA THR A 54 -13.07 -14.51 12.25
C THR A 54 -11.80 -13.80 12.73
N SER A 55 -10.93 -13.43 11.78
CA SER A 55 -9.86 -12.48 12.08
C SER A 55 -10.42 -11.05 12.13
N PHE A 56 -9.95 -10.23 13.09
CA PHE A 56 -10.26 -8.81 13.19
C PHE A 56 -10.02 -8.07 11.86
N GLY A 57 -8.98 -8.43 11.10
CA GLY A 57 -8.72 -7.91 9.76
C GLY A 57 -9.80 -8.22 8.70
N ASN A 58 -10.69 -9.19 8.95
CA ASN A 58 -11.79 -9.51 8.02
C ASN A 58 -13.03 -8.64 8.23
N MET A 59 -13.09 -7.84 9.30
CA MET A 59 -14.21 -6.95 9.57
C MET A 59 -14.25 -5.79 8.55
N PRO A 60 -15.44 -5.41 8.05
CA PRO A 60 -15.56 -4.21 7.24
C PRO A 60 -15.11 -2.97 8.03
N TRP A 61 -14.37 -2.07 7.41
CA TRP A 61 -13.85 -0.87 8.08
C TRP A 61 -14.93 0.00 8.73
N ARG A 62 -16.16 -0.02 8.18
CA ARG A 62 -17.32 0.71 8.75
C ARG A 62 -17.80 0.12 10.08
N SER A 63 -17.55 -1.15 10.36
CA SER A 63 -17.87 -1.78 11.65
C SER A 63 -16.76 -1.58 12.68
N VAL A 64 -15.52 -1.34 12.23
CA VAL A 64 -14.39 -1.03 13.11
C VAL A 64 -14.40 0.44 13.51
N PHE A 65 -14.58 1.35 12.56
CA PHE A 65 -14.63 2.79 12.78
C PHE A 65 -16.09 3.25 12.82
N THR A 66 -16.64 3.35 14.02
CA THR A 66 -18.08 3.62 14.23
C THR A 66 -18.46 5.11 14.20
N ASP A 67 -17.49 6.03 14.30
CA ASP A 67 -17.72 7.46 14.24
C ASP A 67 -18.20 7.88 12.83
N PRO A 68 -19.41 8.46 12.69
CA PRO A 68 -19.95 8.86 11.39
C PRO A 68 -19.11 9.92 10.67
N GLN A 69 -18.43 10.80 11.43
CA GLN A 69 -17.57 11.84 10.84
C GLN A 69 -16.31 11.19 10.25
N LEU A 70 -15.67 10.29 10.99
CA LEU A 70 -14.53 9.50 10.48
C LEU A 70 -14.94 8.69 9.25
N GLN A 71 -16.10 8.04 9.25
CA GLN A 71 -16.58 7.28 8.09
C GLN A 71 -16.76 8.17 6.86
N SER A 72 -17.28 9.37 7.04
CA SER A 72 -17.44 10.36 5.95
C SER A 72 -16.09 10.80 5.38
N LEU A 73 -15.11 11.05 6.26
CA LEU A 73 -13.75 11.44 5.85
C LEU A 73 -13.06 10.31 5.10
N ILE A 74 -13.13 9.06 5.59
CA ILE A 74 -12.59 7.88 4.90
C ILE A 74 -13.22 7.74 3.51
N GLN A 75 -14.55 7.87 3.40
CA GLN A 75 -15.22 7.77 2.11
C GLN A 75 -14.77 8.88 1.15
N THR A 76 -14.68 10.11 1.63
CA THR A 76 -14.19 11.26 0.83
C THR A 76 -12.75 11.03 0.35
N ALA A 77 -11.88 10.48 1.22
CA ALA A 77 -10.53 10.14 0.84
C ALA A 77 -10.50 9.05 -0.25
N LEU A 78 -11.28 7.99 -0.10
CA LEU A 78 -11.36 6.90 -1.08
C LEU A 78 -11.82 7.39 -2.46
N ASP A 79 -12.71 8.38 -2.51
CA ASP A 79 -13.27 8.91 -3.75
C ASP A 79 -12.33 9.92 -4.43
N ASN A 80 -11.53 10.69 -3.67
CA ASN A 80 -10.80 11.85 -4.21
C ASN A 80 -9.27 11.74 -4.11
N ASN A 81 -8.73 10.79 -3.33
CA ASN A 81 -7.29 10.69 -3.13
C ASN A 81 -6.55 10.37 -4.43
N VAL A 82 -5.56 11.18 -4.78
CA VAL A 82 -4.79 11.05 -6.03
C VAL A 82 -4.08 9.70 -6.14
N ASN A 83 -3.54 9.15 -5.04
CA ASN A 83 -2.87 7.85 -5.06
C ASN A 83 -3.87 6.72 -5.37
N MET A 84 -5.09 6.81 -4.82
CA MET A 84 -6.16 5.84 -5.10
C MET A 84 -6.62 5.92 -6.57
N LEU A 85 -6.81 7.13 -7.10
CA LEU A 85 -7.17 7.36 -8.50
C LEU A 85 -6.06 6.84 -9.44
N ASN A 86 -4.79 7.13 -9.13
CA ASN A 86 -3.65 6.63 -9.90
C ASN A 86 -3.53 5.11 -9.84
N ALA A 87 -3.77 4.49 -8.69
CA ALA A 87 -3.78 3.04 -8.56
C ALA A 87 -4.86 2.41 -9.46
N ALA A 88 -6.05 3.00 -9.50
CA ALA A 88 -7.12 2.54 -10.41
C ALA A 88 -6.76 2.69 -11.89
N LEU A 89 -6.06 3.77 -12.26
CA LEU A 89 -5.56 3.96 -13.63
C LEU A 89 -4.46 2.95 -13.97
N ASN A 90 -3.56 2.63 -13.01
CA ASN A 90 -2.54 1.60 -13.20
C ASN A 90 -3.14 0.22 -13.49
N VAL A 91 -4.22 -0.17 -12.78
CA VAL A 91 -4.95 -1.41 -13.09
C VAL A 91 -5.44 -1.40 -14.54
N LYS A 92 -6.08 -0.32 -15.00
CA LYS A 92 -6.57 -0.21 -16.39
C LYS A 92 -5.43 -0.28 -17.42
N MET A 93 -4.27 0.35 -17.14
CA MET A 93 -3.10 0.26 -18.03
C MET A 93 -2.60 -1.17 -18.17
N VAL A 94 -2.54 -1.93 -17.07
CA VAL A 94 -2.08 -3.31 -17.08
C VAL A 94 -3.14 -4.26 -17.69
N GLU A 95 -4.44 -3.95 -17.55
CA GLU A 95 -5.51 -4.65 -18.27
C GLU A 95 -5.34 -4.55 -19.79
N GLU A 96 -5.03 -3.36 -20.32
CA GLU A 96 -4.75 -3.19 -21.75
C GLU A 96 -3.46 -3.93 -22.17
N ALA A 97 -2.41 -3.95 -21.32
CA ALA A 97 -1.22 -4.75 -21.58
C ALA A 97 -1.53 -6.27 -21.65
N LEU A 98 -2.37 -6.79 -20.76
CA LEU A 98 -2.83 -8.17 -20.82
C LEU A 98 -3.66 -8.45 -22.09
N LYS A 99 -4.49 -7.49 -22.52
CA LYS A 99 -5.24 -7.58 -23.77
C LYS A 99 -4.30 -7.69 -24.97
N VAL A 100 -3.22 -6.88 -25.01
CA VAL A 100 -2.19 -7.00 -26.05
C VAL A 100 -1.53 -8.39 -26.02
N ALA A 101 -1.16 -8.90 -24.84
CA ALA A 101 -0.60 -10.24 -24.70
C ALA A 101 -1.57 -11.37 -25.16
N ARG A 102 -2.88 -11.18 -25.02
CA ARG A 102 -3.89 -12.08 -25.55
C ARG A 102 -4.02 -11.98 -27.08
N LEU A 103 -4.00 -10.76 -27.62
CA LEU A 103 -4.09 -10.51 -29.05
C LEU A 103 -2.82 -10.95 -29.82
N ALA A 104 -1.67 -11.08 -29.15
CA ALA A 104 -0.44 -11.61 -29.72
C ALA A 104 -0.54 -13.03 -30.31
N PHE A 105 -1.59 -13.79 -29.94
CA PHE A 105 -1.90 -15.08 -30.55
C PHE A 105 -2.60 -14.97 -31.90
N LEU A 106 -3.06 -13.78 -32.29
CA LEU A 106 -3.69 -13.52 -33.58
C LEU A 106 -2.66 -13.03 -34.60
N PRO A 107 -2.91 -13.22 -35.92
CA PRO A 107 -2.05 -12.63 -36.94
C PRO A 107 -2.05 -11.09 -36.87
N SER A 108 -0.89 -10.48 -37.03
CA SER A 108 -0.76 -9.05 -37.27
C SER A 108 -0.96 -8.78 -38.76
N VAL A 109 -1.67 -7.67 -39.10
CA VAL A 109 -1.88 -7.26 -40.47
C VAL A 109 -1.28 -5.88 -40.66
N ALA A 110 -0.45 -5.73 -41.70
CA ALA A 110 0.22 -4.47 -42.03
C ALA A 110 0.06 -4.15 -43.51
N PHE A 111 -0.22 -2.87 -43.83
CA PHE A 111 -0.18 -2.34 -45.16
C PHE A 111 1.03 -1.40 -45.27
N THR A 112 2.01 -1.75 -46.11
CA THR A 112 3.30 -1.05 -46.21
C THR A 112 3.62 -0.61 -47.62
N PRO A 113 2.93 0.41 -48.16
CA PRO A 113 3.17 0.89 -49.53
C PRO A 113 4.60 1.34 -49.72
N GLN A 114 5.20 0.91 -50.83
CA GLN A 114 6.58 1.26 -51.20
C GLN A 114 6.64 1.76 -52.63
N GLY A 115 7.39 2.83 -52.85
CA GLY A 115 7.72 3.34 -54.17
C GLY A 115 9.22 3.46 -54.33
N THR A 116 9.77 2.95 -55.44
CA THR A 116 11.20 3.03 -55.71
C THR A 116 11.43 3.75 -57.06
N ILE A 117 12.29 4.73 -57.02
CA ILE A 117 12.83 5.38 -58.23
C ILE A 117 14.32 5.10 -58.21
N ALA A 118 14.81 4.36 -59.21
CA ALA A 118 16.21 3.99 -59.29
C ALA A 118 16.77 4.32 -60.70
N LYS A 119 17.99 4.83 -60.75
CA LYS A 119 18.78 5.00 -61.94
C LYS A 119 20.12 4.28 -61.70
N PHE A 120 20.48 3.40 -62.62
CA PHE A 120 21.75 2.70 -62.56
C PHE A 120 22.54 3.06 -63.81
N ASP A 121 23.63 3.79 -63.62
CA ASP A 121 24.52 4.30 -64.68
C ASP A 121 23.75 5.04 -65.78
N ASP A 122 24.01 4.75 -67.05
CA ASP A 122 23.34 5.38 -68.21
C ASP A 122 21.98 4.75 -68.55
N ASN A 123 21.49 3.79 -67.74
CA ASN A 123 20.19 3.17 -67.95
C ASN A 123 19.02 4.14 -67.68
N PRO A 124 17.87 3.93 -68.32
CA PRO A 124 16.67 4.73 -68.04
C PRO A 124 16.26 4.61 -66.58
N VAL A 125 15.71 5.72 -66.03
CA VAL A 125 15.13 5.74 -64.69
C VAL A 125 14.01 4.69 -64.61
N THR A 126 14.15 3.73 -63.69
CA THR A 126 13.09 2.76 -63.35
C THR A 126 12.22 3.31 -62.25
N LYS A 127 10.91 3.21 -62.40
CA LYS A 127 9.92 3.59 -61.39
C LYS A 127 9.07 2.38 -61.09
N SER A 128 9.08 1.93 -59.84
CA SER A 128 8.25 0.83 -59.39
C SER A 128 7.48 1.22 -58.16
N TYR A 129 6.32 0.66 -57.95
CA TYR A 129 5.60 0.72 -56.71
C TYR A 129 5.11 -0.68 -56.29
N GLN A 130 4.94 -0.85 -54.99
CA GLN A 130 4.35 -2.04 -54.39
C GLN A 130 3.36 -1.58 -53.34
N LEU A 131 2.18 -2.18 -53.30
CA LEU A 131 1.13 -1.99 -52.32
C LEU A 131 0.85 -3.31 -51.60
N PRO A 132 1.76 -3.76 -50.74
CA PRO A 132 1.61 -5.04 -50.06
C PRO A 132 0.70 -4.92 -48.84
N LEU A 133 -0.24 -5.86 -48.70
CA LEU A 133 -0.96 -6.17 -47.49
C LEU A 133 -0.39 -7.49 -46.98
N SER A 134 0.25 -7.46 -45.80
CA SER A 134 0.90 -8.61 -45.20
C SER A 134 0.19 -9.01 -43.93
N ALA A 135 -0.07 -10.33 -43.77
CA ALA A 135 -0.52 -10.92 -42.52
C ALA A 135 0.60 -11.81 -41.99
N SER A 136 1.05 -11.59 -40.75
CA SER A 136 2.11 -12.36 -40.11
C SER A 136 1.61 -12.98 -38.80
N TRP A 137 1.79 -14.27 -38.64
CA TRP A 137 1.36 -15.03 -37.48
C TRP A 137 2.49 -15.83 -36.87
N ASN A 138 2.75 -15.61 -35.59
CA ASN A 138 3.72 -16.39 -34.80
C ASN A 138 3.03 -17.59 -34.15
N VAL A 139 3.44 -18.79 -34.52
CA VAL A 139 2.89 -20.04 -33.98
C VAL A 139 3.61 -20.39 -32.68
N ASP A 140 2.91 -20.37 -31.55
CA ASP A 140 3.49 -20.59 -30.21
C ASP A 140 3.59 -22.09 -29.88
N LEU A 141 4.54 -22.80 -30.48
CA LEU A 141 4.78 -24.23 -30.18
C LEU A 141 5.52 -24.45 -28.86
N PHE A 142 6.35 -23.49 -28.45
CA PHE A 142 7.25 -23.64 -27.31
C PHE A 142 6.86 -22.73 -26.13
N GLY A 143 5.64 -22.20 -26.15
CA GLY A 143 5.05 -21.50 -25.01
C GLY A 143 5.63 -20.13 -24.72
N ASN A 144 6.23 -19.44 -25.68
CA ASN A 144 6.73 -18.08 -25.52
C ASN A 144 5.56 -17.11 -25.25
N LEU A 145 4.57 -17.10 -26.15
CA LEU A 145 3.38 -16.24 -26.01
C LEU A 145 2.51 -16.68 -24.85
N LEU A 146 2.40 -17.99 -24.61
CA LEU A 146 1.64 -18.53 -23.47
C LEU A 146 2.21 -18.03 -22.12
N ASN A 147 3.53 -18.10 -21.95
CA ASN A 147 4.17 -17.65 -20.71
C ASN A 147 4.16 -16.12 -20.60
N ALA A 148 4.32 -15.38 -21.71
CA ALA A 148 4.12 -13.92 -21.72
C ALA A 148 2.71 -13.51 -21.27
N LYS A 149 1.65 -14.19 -21.78
CA LYS A 149 0.28 -13.98 -21.33
C LYS A 149 0.09 -14.30 -19.85
N ARG A 150 0.68 -15.40 -19.35
CA ARG A 150 0.60 -15.79 -17.93
C ARG A 150 1.33 -14.79 -17.05
N SER A 151 2.51 -14.32 -17.46
CA SER A 151 3.25 -13.26 -16.78
C SER A 151 2.40 -11.97 -16.68
N ALA A 152 1.84 -11.50 -17.79
CA ALA A 152 0.97 -10.33 -17.82
C ALA A 152 -0.30 -10.51 -16.95
N GLN A 153 -0.82 -11.73 -16.84
CA GLN A 153 -1.96 -12.03 -15.96
C GLN A 153 -1.58 -11.92 -14.48
N MET A 154 -0.40 -12.43 -14.09
CA MET A 154 0.10 -12.29 -12.71
C MET A 154 0.37 -10.82 -12.38
N GLN A 155 0.92 -10.06 -13.33
CA GLN A 155 1.13 -8.62 -13.18
C GLN A 155 -0.20 -7.87 -12.97
N LEU A 156 -1.26 -8.21 -13.69
CA LEU A 156 -2.57 -7.61 -13.46
C LEU A 156 -3.09 -7.86 -12.05
N LEU A 157 -3.04 -9.12 -11.60
CA LEU A 157 -3.48 -9.48 -10.25
C LEU A 157 -2.65 -8.77 -9.18
N ALA A 158 -1.31 -8.73 -9.32
CA ALA A 158 -0.44 -8.00 -8.42
C ALA A 158 -0.75 -6.49 -8.37
N THR A 159 -1.12 -5.89 -9.51
CA THR A 159 -1.50 -4.47 -9.56
C THR A 159 -2.86 -4.22 -8.90
N GLN A 160 -3.81 -5.15 -8.99
CA GLN A 160 -5.10 -5.10 -8.27
C GLN A 160 -4.89 -5.20 -6.74
N ASP A 161 -4.01 -6.09 -6.31
CA ASP A 161 -3.63 -6.17 -4.90
C ASP A 161 -2.92 -4.91 -4.41
N TYR A 162 -2.04 -4.33 -5.23
CA TYR A 162 -1.42 -3.04 -4.91
C TYR A 162 -2.44 -1.92 -4.76
N GLN A 163 -3.49 -1.88 -5.59
CA GLN A 163 -4.61 -0.95 -5.41
C GLN A 163 -5.29 -1.17 -4.05
N THR A 164 -5.45 -2.42 -3.62
CA THR A 164 -5.99 -2.77 -2.30
C THR A 164 -5.06 -2.30 -1.18
N VAL A 165 -3.75 -2.44 -1.32
CA VAL A 165 -2.76 -1.90 -0.37
C VAL A 165 -2.88 -0.39 -0.24
N VAL A 166 -3.02 0.34 -1.34
CA VAL A 166 -3.25 1.80 -1.32
C VAL A 166 -4.53 2.15 -0.58
N LYS A 167 -5.63 1.39 -0.81
CA LYS A 167 -6.91 1.55 -0.10
C LYS A 167 -6.76 1.35 1.41
N THR A 168 -6.14 0.26 1.85
CA THR A 168 -5.97 -0.05 3.28
C THR A 168 -5.08 0.99 3.99
N ASN A 169 -3.98 1.39 3.34
CA ASN A 169 -3.09 2.44 3.85
C ASN A 169 -3.81 3.79 3.96
N LEU A 170 -4.67 4.12 3.01
CA LEU A 170 -5.45 5.36 3.04
C LEU A 170 -6.46 5.37 4.19
N ILE A 171 -7.19 4.27 4.39
CA ILE A 171 -8.14 4.11 5.50
C ILE A 171 -7.43 4.29 6.84
N SER A 172 -6.33 3.57 7.06
CA SER A 172 -5.56 3.65 8.31
C SER A 172 -4.90 5.01 8.50
N GLY A 173 -4.41 5.63 7.42
CA GLY A 173 -3.83 6.97 7.45
C GLY A 173 -4.83 8.04 7.86
N VAL A 174 -6.04 8.01 7.29
CA VAL A 174 -7.14 8.92 7.66
C VAL A 174 -7.55 8.70 9.12
N ALA A 175 -7.72 7.44 9.55
CA ALA A 175 -8.10 7.11 10.92
C ALA A 175 -7.03 7.58 11.95
N ASN A 176 -5.75 7.34 11.68
CA ASN A 176 -4.66 7.77 12.55
C ASN A 176 -4.59 9.30 12.69
N LEU A 177 -4.72 10.05 11.58
CA LEU A 177 -4.76 11.52 11.63
C LEU A 177 -5.99 12.05 12.36
N TYR A 178 -7.15 11.42 12.16
CA TYR A 178 -8.39 11.76 12.85
C TYR A 178 -8.27 11.61 14.37
N TYR A 179 -7.77 10.44 14.83
CA TYR A 179 -7.57 10.22 16.26
C TYR A 179 -6.45 11.10 16.84
N THR A 180 -5.43 11.45 16.05
CA THR A 180 -4.42 12.44 16.46
C THR A 180 -5.06 13.81 16.69
N LEU A 181 -5.98 14.24 15.82
CA LEU A 181 -6.71 15.50 16.00
C LEU A 181 -7.56 15.49 17.27
N LEU A 182 -8.28 14.40 17.55
CA LEU A 182 -9.07 14.25 18.77
C LEU A 182 -8.20 14.31 20.03
N MET A 183 -7.05 13.65 20.01
CA MET A 183 -6.06 13.71 21.10
C MET A 183 -5.58 15.15 21.33
N LEU A 184 -5.22 15.87 20.27
CA LEU A 184 -4.75 17.26 20.36
C LEU A 184 -5.82 18.20 20.90
N ASP A 185 -7.08 18.03 20.48
CA ASP A 185 -8.20 18.82 21.00
C ASP A 185 -8.36 18.58 22.50
N ARG A 186 -8.30 17.32 22.95
CA ARG A 186 -8.38 17.00 24.38
C ARG A 186 -7.20 17.57 25.17
N GLN A 187 -6.01 17.54 24.62
CA GLN A 187 -4.85 18.21 25.24
C GLN A 187 -5.03 19.73 25.32
N ILE A 188 -5.61 20.36 24.31
CA ILE A 188 -5.91 21.81 24.33
C ILE A 188 -6.92 22.15 25.43
N GLU A 189 -7.95 21.31 25.64
CA GLU A 189 -8.90 21.49 26.74
C GLU A 189 -8.20 21.43 28.11
N ILE A 190 -7.38 20.39 28.35
CA ILE A 190 -6.63 20.23 29.60
C ILE A 190 -5.68 21.41 29.84
N VAL A 191 -4.94 21.82 28.81
CA VAL A 191 -4.05 22.98 28.92
C VAL A 191 -4.84 24.28 29.17
N GLY A 192 -6.04 24.43 28.58
CA GLY A 192 -6.94 25.56 28.82
C GLY A 192 -7.44 25.60 30.26
N GLU A 193 -7.80 24.46 30.86
CA GLU A 193 -8.16 24.36 32.29
C GLU A 193 -6.97 24.75 33.19
N MET A 194 -5.77 24.25 32.87
CA MET A 194 -4.55 24.56 33.60
C MET A 194 -4.13 26.04 33.46
N GLU A 195 -4.36 26.64 32.26
CA GLU A 195 -4.14 28.08 32.06
C GLU A 195 -4.99 28.91 33.03
N GLY A 196 -6.28 28.55 33.22
CA GLY A 196 -7.17 29.17 34.20
C GLY A 196 -6.64 29.02 35.63
N LEU A 197 -6.21 27.82 36.02
CA LEU A 197 -5.67 27.54 37.36
C LEU A 197 -4.35 28.26 37.65
N THR A 198 -3.45 28.33 36.70
CA THR A 198 -2.16 29.02 36.86
C THR A 198 -2.34 30.54 36.90
N LYS A 199 -3.26 31.07 36.09
CA LYS A 199 -3.63 32.49 36.14
C LYS A 199 -4.19 32.89 37.50
N GLU A 200 -5.15 32.11 38.01
CA GLU A 200 -5.75 32.36 39.33
C GLU A 200 -4.67 32.30 40.43
N THR A 201 -3.75 31.37 40.35
CA THR A 201 -2.62 31.23 41.28
C THR A 201 -1.70 32.47 41.24
N TRP A 202 -1.34 32.93 40.02
CA TRP A 202 -0.55 34.15 39.85
C TRP A 202 -1.24 35.38 40.40
N GLU A 203 -2.53 35.62 40.07
CA GLU A 203 -3.33 36.75 40.58
C GLU A 203 -3.42 36.76 42.11
N LYS A 204 -3.69 35.62 42.74
CA LYS A 204 -3.70 35.46 44.20
C LYS A 204 -2.34 35.79 44.84
N MET A 205 -1.23 35.34 44.23
CA MET A 205 0.10 35.65 44.72
C MET A 205 0.43 37.15 44.58
N GLN A 206 -0.08 37.80 43.54
CA GLN A 206 0.10 39.23 43.38
C GLN A 206 -0.62 40.03 44.50
N VAL A 207 -1.88 39.66 44.81
CA VAL A 207 -2.61 40.26 45.95
C VAL A 207 -1.89 39.97 47.27
N MET A 208 -1.35 38.78 47.49
CA MET A 208 -0.61 38.47 48.72
C MET A 208 0.68 39.30 48.85
N LYS A 209 1.38 39.58 47.74
CA LYS A 209 2.55 40.47 47.73
C LYS A 209 2.18 41.88 48.15
N ASP A 210 1.06 42.40 47.72
CA ASP A 210 0.62 43.77 47.98
C ASP A 210 0.04 43.94 49.40
N THR A 211 -0.43 42.85 50.00
CA THR A 211 -1.10 42.87 51.31
C THR A 211 -0.26 42.34 52.47
N ARG A 212 0.81 41.57 52.23
CA ARG A 212 1.63 40.95 53.27
C ARG A 212 3.07 41.48 53.27
N ILE A 213 3.52 42.05 54.40
CA ILE A 213 4.87 42.49 54.60
C ILE A 213 5.80 41.27 54.57
N GLY A 214 6.85 41.31 53.71
CA GLY A 214 7.87 40.25 53.61
C GLY A 214 7.53 39.15 52.59
N TYR A 215 6.47 39.28 51.78
CA TYR A 215 6.19 38.34 50.70
C TYR A 215 7.20 38.48 49.54
N ARG A 216 7.78 37.36 49.10
CA ARG A 216 8.89 37.38 48.13
C ARG A 216 8.37 37.65 46.69
N SER A 217 8.95 38.67 46.05
CA SER A 217 8.66 38.99 44.65
C SER A 217 8.98 37.85 43.68
N THR A 218 9.97 37.01 44.05
CA THR A 218 10.36 35.80 43.28
C THR A 218 9.22 34.78 43.17
N ALA A 219 8.33 34.70 44.16
CA ALA A 219 7.15 33.85 44.14
C ALA A 219 6.18 34.23 43.02
N VAL A 220 5.85 35.53 42.95
CA VAL A 220 4.97 36.10 41.92
C VAL A 220 5.56 35.89 40.51
N GLN A 221 6.88 36.16 40.36
CA GLN A 221 7.59 35.97 39.09
C GLN A 221 7.58 34.53 38.64
N SER A 222 7.74 33.56 39.55
CA SER A 222 7.66 32.13 39.23
C SER A 222 6.25 31.70 38.78
N ALA A 223 5.18 32.23 39.43
CA ALA A 223 3.80 31.97 39.05
C ALA A 223 3.47 32.58 37.69
N GLU A 224 3.93 33.81 37.44
CA GLU A 224 3.79 34.48 36.15
C GLU A 224 4.47 33.72 35.02
N ALA A 225 5.71 33.23 35.25
CA ALA A 225 6.47 32.41 34.29
C ALA A 225 5.75 31.07 34.01
N ALA A 226 5.17 30.44 35.04
CA ALA A 226 4.38 29.23 34.88
C ALA A 226 3.13 29.46 34.01
N TYR A 227 2.40 30.57 34.26
CA TYR A 227 1.25 30.94 33.44
C TYR A 227 1.64 31.14 31.95
N TYR A 228 2.66 31.92 31.67
CA TYR A 228 3.14 32.12 30.29
C TYR A 228 3.62 30.83 29.63
N SER A 229 4.20 29.93 30.41
CA SER A 229 4.63 28.60 29.89
C SER A 229 3.42 27.77 29.40
N VAL A 230 2.33 27.75 30.16
CA VAL A 230 1.09 27.06 29.79
C VAL A 230 0.42 27.71 28.56
N GLN A 231 0.43 29.05 28.48
CA GLN A 231 -0.05 29.76 27.28
C GLN A 231 0.77 29.39 26.02
N ALA A 232 2.08 29.35 26.13
CA ALA A 232 2.95 28.97 25.01
C ALA A 232 2.65 27.52 24.55
N GLN A 233 2.48 26.60 25.50
CA GLN A 233 2.12 25.20 25.20
C GLN A 233 0.76 25.11 24.46
N ARG A 234 -0.23 25.89 24.86
CA ARG A 234 -1.54 25.95 24.16
C ARG A 234 -1.40 26.41 22.71
N ILE A 235 -0.58 27.43 22.45
CA ILE A 235 -0.30 27.92 21.10
C ILE A 235 0.38 26.84 20.27
N ASP A 236 1.33 26.11 20.84
CA ASP A 236 2.00 25.00 20.15
C ASP A 236 1.04 23.87 19.77
N LEU A 237 0.12 23.49 20.66
CA LEU A 237 -0.92 22.49 20.35
C LEU A 237 -1.87 22.98 19.25
N GLN A 238 -2.29 24.25 19.28
CA GLN A 238 -3.13 24.83 18.23
C GLN A 238 -2.43 24.83 16.86
N ARG A 239 -1.11 25.08 16.82
CA ARG A 239 -0.31 24.95 15.61
C ARG A 239 -0.31 23.50 15.11
N GLN A 240 -0.10 22.52 16.00
CA GLN A 240 -0.11 21.09 15.65
C GLN A 240 -1.47 20.65 15.08
N VAL A 241 -2.58 21.12 15.66
CA VAL A 241 -3.93 20.86 15.11
C VAL A 241 -4.00 21.32 13.66
N ARG A 242 -3.55 22.54 13.36
CA ARG A 242 -3.58 23.05 11.98
C ARG A 242 -2.71 22.26 11.03
N GLU A 243 -1.53 21.80 11.46
CA GLU A 243 -0.65 20.95 10.67
C GLU A 243 -1.28 19.58 10.36
N MET A 244 -1.99 19.00 11.35
CA MET A 244 -2.70 17.73 11.15
C MET A 244 -3.95 17.90 10.27
N GLU A 245 -4.70 18.99 10.41
CA GLU A 245 -5.83 19.34 9.52
C GLU A 245 -5.37 19.50 8.07
N ASN A 246 -4.23 20.16 7.84
CA ASN A 246 -3.64 20.29 6.50
C ASN A 246 -3.22 18.94 5.93
N SER A 247 -2.62 18.08 6.76
CA SER A 247 -2.20 16.72 6.35
C SER A 247 -3.41 15.85 6.00
N LEU A 248 -4.48 15.94 6.80
CA LEU A 248 -5.71 15.20 6.54
C LEU A 248 -6.41 15.74 5.27
N SER A 249 -6.48 17.08 5.09
CA SER A 249 -7.03 17.70 3.88
C SER A 249 -6.30 17.21 2.60
N LEU A 250 -4.98 17.04 2.68
CA LEU A 250 -4.19 16.46 1.57
C LEU A 250 -4.61 15.02 1.26
N LEU A 251 -4.84 14.19 2.28
CA LEU A 251 -5.33 12.81 2.07
C LEU A 251 -6.75 12.79 1.48
N LEU A 252 -7.58 13.78 1.83
CA LEU A 252 -8.93 13.94 1.27
C LEU A 252 -8.93 14.46 -0.18
N GLY A 253 -7.76 14.84 -0.73
CA GLY A 253 -7.66 15.47 -2.04
C GLY A 253 -8.28 16.88 -2.09
N GLN A 254 -8.28 17.59 -0.97
CA GLN A 254 -8.93 18.90 -0.79
C GLN A 254 -7.93 19.98 -0.35
N PRO A 255 -8.20 21.26 -0.60
CA PRO A 255 -7.42 22.35 -0.02
C PRO A 255 -7.43 22.31 1.51
N ALA A 256 -6.39 22.87 2.13
CA ALA A 256 -6.29 22.98 3.58
C ALA A 256 -7.53 23.65 4.19
N GLN A 257 -8.17 22.98 5.12
CA GLN A 257 -9.42 23.41 5.77
C GLN A 257 -9.54 22.87 7.19
N THR A 258 -10.46 23.46 7.96
CA THR A 258 -10.82 22.92 9.26
C THR A 258 -11.63 21.65 9.10
N ILE A 259 -11.26 20.61 9.85
CA ILE A 259 -11.89 19.29 9.80
C ILE A 259 -12.92 19.18 10.92
N GLN A 260 -14.17 18.89 10.55
CA GLN A 260 -15.21 18.57 11.52
C GLN A 260 -14.96 17.18 12.12
N ARG A 261 -15.05 17.08 13.45
CA ARG A 261 -14.72 15.87 14.20
C ARG A 261 -15.54 15.76 15.49
N GLY A 262 -15.64 14.54 16.01
CA GLY A 262 -16.26 14.24 17.29
C GLY A 262 -15.38 14.62 18.48
N THR A 263 -15.65 13.99 19.62
CA THR A 263 -14.86 14.15 20.86
C THR A 263 -14.00 12.90 21.09
N PHE A 264 -12.92 13.07 21.86
CA PHE A 264 -12.00 11.97 22.17
C PHE A 264 -12.68 10.87 22.99
N GLU A 265 -13.45 11.24 23.99
CA GLU A 265 -14.19 10.32 24.89
C GLU A 265 -15.37 9.61 24.20
N GLY A 266 -15.87 10.17 23.09
CA GLY A 266 -16.96 9.59 22.32
C GLY A 266 -16.55 8.42 21.43
N GLN A 267 -15.26 8.08 21.38
CA GLN A 267 -14.75 7.04 20.49
C GLN A 267 -14.89 5.65 21.09
N SER A 268 -15.41 4.72 20.28
CA SER A 268 -15.54 3.30 20.66
C SER A 268 -14.87 2.43 19.59
N LEU A 269 -13.80 1.74 19.97
CA LEU A 269 -13.11 0.77 19.13
C LEU A 269 -13.38 -0.64 19.65
N PRO A 270 -13.38 -1.67 18.77
CA PRO A 270 -13.52 -3.05 19.18
C PRO A 270 -12.43 -3.45 20.20
N GLN A 271 -12.83 -4.15 21.24
CA GLN A 271 -11.91 -4.65 22.28
C GLN A 271 -11.48 -6.11 22.03
N ASP A 272 -12.24 -6.82 21.22
CA ASP A 272 -11.91 -8.19 20.82
C ASP A 272 -10.99 -8.15 19.57
N LEU A 273 -9.70 -8.35 19.84
CA LEU A 273 -8.63 -8.22 18.86
C LEU A 273 -8.12 -9.60 18.42
N ALA A 274 -9.01 -10.47 17.95
CA ALA A 274 -8.64 -11.79 17.46
C ALA A 274 -7.68 -11.69 16.26
N THR A 275 -6.42 -12.11 16.44
CA THR A 275 -5.37 -12.00 15.42
C THR A 275 -5.42 -13.08 14.33
N GLY A 276 -6.12 -14.19 14.59
CA GLY A 276 -6.13 -15.34 13.70
C GLY A 276 -4.78 -16.09 13.68
N VAL A 277 -4.62 -17.04 12.77
CA VAL A 277 -3.38 -17.81 12.60
C VAL A 277 -2.46 -17.20 11.55
N GLY A 278 -1.15 -17.31 11.75
CA GLY A 278 -0.14 -16.69 10.86
C GLY A 278 -0.29 -17.02 9.37
N ILE A 279 -0.81 -18.21 9.04
CA ILE A 279 -1.05 -18.61 7.65
C ILE A 279 -2.15 -17.76 6.96
N GLN A 280 -3.07 -17.18 7.73
CA GLN A 280 -4.13 -16.32 7.18
C GLN A 280 -3.58 -15.00 6.64
N LEU A 281 -2.43 -14.51 7.14
CA LEU A 281 -1.76 -13.35 6.58
C LEU A 281 -1.41 -13.52 5.10
N LEU A 282 -1.05 -14.74 4.69
CA LEU A 282 -0.71 -15.03 3.28
C LEU A 282 -1.90 -14.82 2.35
N ASN A 283 -3.13 -14.94 2.86
CA ASN A 283 -4.35 -14.83 2.06
C ASN A 283 -5.07 -13.49 2.25
N ASN A 284 -4.94 -12.87 3.41
CA ASN A 284 -5.70 -11.67 3.77
C ASN A 284 -4.93 -10.37 3.46
N ARG A 285 -3.60 -10.42 3.51
CA ARG A 285 -2.78 -9.23 3.22
C ARG A 285 -2.50 -9.09 1.73
N ALA A 286 -2.99 -8.02 1.17
CA ALA A 286 -2.84 -7.73 -0.26
C ALA A 286 -1.36 -7.49 -0.66
N ASP A 287 -0.51 -6.95 0.22
CA ASP A 287 0.92 -6.75 -0.05
C ASP A 287 1.69 -8.07 -0.11
N VAL A 288 1.39 -9.02 0.78
CA VAL A 288 1.98 -10.37 0.76
C VAL A 288 1.56 -11.13 -0.50
N HIS A 289 0.27 -11.05 -0.85
CA HIS A 289 -0.25 -11.68 -2.06
C HIS A 289 0.30 -11.03 -3.34
N ALA A 290 0.43 -9.70 -3.39
CA ALA A 290 1.07 -9.00 -4.51
C ALA A 290 2.54 -9.41 -4.70
N ALA A 291 3.28 -9.59 -3.61
CA ALA A 291 4.66 -10.07 -3.66
C ALA A 291 4.74 -11.52 -4.19
N GLU A 292 3.81 -12.40 -3.80
CA GLU A 292 3.69 -13.76 -4.34
C GLU A 292 3.35 -13.76 -5.83
N LEU A 293 2.41 -12.91 -6.26
CA LEU A 293 2.05 -12.78 -7.67
C LEU A 293 3.22 -12.26 -8.52
N THR A 294 4.05 -11.37 -7.95
CA THR A 294 5.30 -10.93 -8.59
C THR A 294 6.30 -12.08 -8.72
N LEU A 295 6.40 -12.95 -7.72
CA LEU A 295 7.20 -14.17 -7.80
C LEU A 295 6.67 -15.10 -8.90
N ALA A 296 5.35 -15.30 -8.97
CA ALA A 296 4.69 -16.08 -10.02
C ALA A 296 4.92 -15.48 -11.42
N GLN A 297 4.91 -14.16 -11.53
CA GLN A 297 5.26 -13.45 -12.77
C GLN A 297 6.70 -13.80 -13.20
N CYS A 298 7.68 -13.65 -12.30
CA CYS A 298 9.07 -13.98 -12.58
C CYS A 298 9.26 -15.46 -12.96
N PHE A 299 8.49 -16.39 -12.38
CA PHE A 299 8.48 -17.79 -12.80
C PHE A 299 8.09 -17.96 -14.27
N TYR A 300 7.04 -17.27 -14.73
CA TYR A 300 6.65 -17.30 -16.13
C TYR A 300 7.65 -16.59 -17.04
N ASP A 301 8.32 -15.54 -16.58
CA ASP A 301 9.40 -14.87 -17.31
C ASP A 301 10.62 -15.78 -17.51
N VAL A 302 10.98 -16.61 -16.51
CA VAL A 302 12.00 -17.67 -16.66
C VAL A 302 11.58 -18.67 -17.73
N ASN A 303 10.31 -19.08 -17.75
CA ASN A 303 9.81 -20.02 -18.77
C ASN A 303 9.79 -19.38 -20.16
N GLN A 304 9.46 -18.10 -20.26
CA GLN A 304 9.58 -17.34 -21.50
C GLN A 304 11.04 -17.23 -21.96
N ALA A 305 11.98 -16.96 -21.06
CA ALA A 305 13.41 -16.94 -21.40
C ALA A 305 13.93 -18.31 -21.85
N ARG A 306 13.43 -19.42 -21.27
CA ARG A 306 13.73 -20.79 -21.72
C ARG A 306 13.20 -21.05 -23.13
N SER A 307 12.00 -20.54 -23.46
CA SER A 307 11.41 -20.75 -24.79
C SER A 307 12.22 -20.13 -25.92
N ARG A 308 13.05 -19.12 -25.64
CA ARG A 308 13.95 -18.49 -26.63
C ARG A 308 15.09 -19.39 -27.13
N PHE A 309 15.34 -20.52 -26.47
CA PHE A 309 16.29 -21.55 -26.94
C PHE A 309 15.72 -22.44 -28.03
N TYR A 310 14.43 -22.37 -28.30
CA TYR A 310 13.73 -23.20 -29.29
C TYR A 310 13.44 -22.42 -30.57
N PRO A 311 13.21 -23.13 -31.70
CA PRO A 311 12.88 -22.48 -32.96
C PRO A 311 11.60 -21.65 -32.87
N GLN A 312 11.58 -20.51 -33.53
CA GLN A 312 10.39 -19.71 -33.73
C GLN A 312 9.80 -19.97 -35.11
N ILE A 313 8.50 -20.20 -35.17
CA ILE A 313 7.77 -20.44 -36.40
C ILE A 313 6.88 -19.22 -36.69
N THR A 314 7.11 -18.64 -37.86
CA THR A 314 6.30 -17.52 -38.36
C THR A 314 5.72 -17.89 -39.72
N ILE A 315 4.41 -17.67 -39.88
CA ILE A 315 3.71 -17.82 -41.16
C ILE A 315 3.33 -16.44 -41.63
N THR A 316 3.80 -16.06 -42.82
CA THR A 316 3.52 -14.77 -43.42
C THR A 316 2.82 -14.95 -44.78
N GLY A 317 1.65 -14.34 -44.92
CA GLY A 317 0.94 -14.24 -46.19
C GLY A 317 1.00 -12.79 -46.70
N THR A 318 1.34 -12.59 -47.97
CA THR A 318 1.35 -11.25 -48.59
C THR A 318 0.57 -11.24 -49.88
N GLY A 319 -0.36 -10.28 -49.99
CA GLY A 319 -0.99 -9.92 -51.25
C GLY A 319 -0.55 -8.53 -51.63
N ALA A 320 -0.02 -8.35 -52.85
CA ALA A 320 0.50 -7.07 -53.30
C ALA A 320 0.07 -6.74 -54.71
N PHE A 321 -0.29 -5.50 -54.95
CA PHE A 321 -0.30 -4.92 -56.30
C PHE A 321 1.08 -4.32 -56.57
N THR A 322 1.69 -4.71 -57.70
CA THR A 322 3.02 -4.23 -58.09
C THR A 322 3.06 -3.92 -59.58
N ASN A 323 3.80 -2.91 -59.96
CA ASN A 323 4.19 -2.68 -61.34
C ASN A 323 5.70 -2.57 -61.43
N GLN A 324 6.27 -3.01 -62.56
CA GLN A 324 7.71 -2.93 -62.81
C GLN A 324 8.16 -1.67 -63.53
N ASN A 325 7.26 -0.99 -64.25
CA ASN A 325 7.58 0.21 -65.03
C ASN A 325 6.39 1.17 -65.09
N GLY A 326 6.56 2.35 -64.49
CA GLY A 326 5.59 3.45 -64.54
C GLY A 326 4.58 3.49 -63.39
N LEU A 327 4.06 4.68 -63.11
CA LEU A 327 3.12 4.93 -62.00
C LEU A 327 1.65 4.71 -62.39
N VAL A 328 1.38 4.30 -63.63
CA VAL A 328 0.03 4.21 -64.18
C VAL A 328 -0.30 2.75 -64.48
N ASN A 329 -1.27 2.24 -63.82
CA ASN A 329 -2.02 1.02 -64.05
C ASN A 329 -2.22 0.21 -62.76
N PRO A 330 -3.34 -0.54 -62.55
CA PRO A 330 -3.51 -1.37 -61.39
C PRO A 330 -2.56 -2.56 -61.36
N GLY A 331 -1.39 -2.57 -61.94
CA GLY A 331 -0.34 -3.53 -61.78
C GLY A 331 -0.81 -4.99 -61.75
N LYS A 332 0.12 -5.90 -61.59
CA LYS A 332 -0.18 -7.32 -61.42
C LYS A 332 -0.35 -7.64 -59.95
N MET A 333 -1.29 -8.52 -59.61
CA MET A 333 -1.49 -8.99 -58.26
C MET A 333 -0.53 -10.16 -57.98
N LEU A 334 0.27 -10.00 -56.92
CA LEU A 334 1.17 -11.01 -56.39
C LEU A 334 0.62 -11.61 -55.12
N TRP A 335 0.57 -12.92 -55.01
CA TRP A 335 0.26 -13.63 -53.78
C TRP A 335 1.47 -14.47 -53.38
N SER A 336 1.84 -14.38 -52.11
CA SER A 336 2.89 -15.25 -51.54
C SER A 336 2.49 -15.71 -50.15
N ALA A 337 2.83 -16.94 -49.82
CA ALA A 337 2.72 -17.49 -48.48
C ALA A 337 4.04 -18.11 -48.11
N VAL A 338 4.65 -17.67 -47.01
CA VAL A 338 5.99 -18.12 -46.56
C VAL A 338 5.88 -18.60 -45.12
N GLY A 339 6.25 -19.84 -44.88
CA GLY A 339 6.51 -20.37 -43.53
C GLY A 339 8.02 -20.24 -43.24
N SER A 340 8.39 -19.57 -42.19
CA SER A 340 9.79 -19.49 -41.75
C SER A 340 9.95 -20.15 -40.38
N LEU A 341 11.05 -20.92 -40.24
CA LEU A 341 11.49 -21.47 -38.97
C LEU A 341 12.89 -20.90 -38.70
N VAL A 342 12.99 -20.15 -37.61
CA VAL A 342 14.25 -19.51 -37.23
C VAL A 342 14.70 -20.09 -35.89
N GLN A 343 15.86 -20.79 -35.93
CA GLN A 343 16.56 -21.28 -34.75
C GLN A 343 17.79 -20.40 -34.50
N PRO A 344 17.85 -19.61 -33.44
CA PRO A 344 19.07 -18.87 -33.12
C PRO A 344 20.16 -19.86 -32.64
N ILE A 345 21.28 -19.90 -33.35
CA ILE A 345 22.43 -20.77 -33.02
C ILE A 345 23.43 -20.01 -32.17
N PHE A 346 23.74 -18.77 -32.55
CA PHE A 346 24.65 -17.90 -31.81
C PHE A 346 24.19 -16.46 -31.85
N GLN A 347 23.93 -15.89 -30.70
CA GLN A 347 23.50 -14.48 -30.50
C GLN A 347 24.40 -13.79 -29.45
N HIS A 348 25.71 -13.92 -29.56
CA HIS A 348 26.68 -13.26 -28.67
C HIS A 348 26.39 -13.50 -27.16
N GLY A 349 25.83 -14.67 -26.83
CA GLY A 349 25.47 -15.01 -25.45
C GLY A 349 24.18 -14.40 -24.91
N GLN A 350 23.43 -13.59 -25.66
CA GLN A 350 22.24 -12.88 -25.20
C GLN A 350 21.15 -13.81 -24.64
N ILE A 351 20.89 -14.96 -25.28
CA ILE A 351 19.87 -15.92 -24.82
C ILE A 351 20.27 -16.53 -23.48
N VAL A 352 21.54 -16.92 -23.34
CA VAL A 352 22.08 -17.53 -22.09
C VAL A 352 22.07 -16.49 -20.97
N ALA A 353 22.52 -15.25 -21.25
CA ALA A 353 22.50 -14.16 -20.29
C ALA A 353 21.07 -13.83 -19.88
N GLY A 354 20.13 -13.73 -20.84
CA GLY A 354 18.71 -13.47 -20.56
C GLY A 354 18.08 -14.51 -19.62
N LEU A 355 18.38 -15.80 -19.83
CA LEU A 355 17.90 -16.85 -18.92
C LEU A 355 18.53 -16.74 -17.52
N LYS A 356 19.83 -16.43 -17.43
CA LYS A 356 20.50 -16.24 -16.13
C LYS A 356 19.90 -15.06 -15.37
N VAL A 357 19.70 -13.93 -16.06
CA VAL A 357 19.06 -12.73 -15.46
C VAL A 357 17.65 -13.05 -14.98
N ALA A 358 16.82 -13.71 -15.79
CA ALA A 358 15.47 -14.09 -15.39
C ALA A 358 15.46 -15.00 -14.14
N LYS A 359 16.42 -15.95 -14.03
CA LYS A 359 16.55 -16.78 -12.82
C LYS A 359 16.95 -15.96 -11.59
N MET A 360 17.89 -15.03 -11.73
CA MET A 360 18.28 -14.14 -10.61
C MET A 360 17.11 -13.24 -10.19
N GLN A 361 16.30 -12.75 -11.12
CA GLN A 361 15.10 -11.99 -10.83
C GLN A 361 14.05 -12.83 -10.07
N TYR A 362 13.90 -14.10 -10.43
CA TYR A 362 13.05 -15.03 -9.69
C TYR A 362 13.53 -15.23 -8.24
N GLU A 363 14.83 -15.46 -8.03
CA GLU A 363 15.42 -15.59 -6.69
C GLU A 363 15.26 -14.29 -5.89
N GLN A 364 15.44 -13.14 -6.51
CA GLN A 364 15.23 -11.82 -5.88
C GLN A 364 13.77 -11.62 -5.47
N ALA A 365 12.82 -11.97 -6.34
CA ALA A 365 11.39 -11.91 -6.03
C ALA A 365 11.01 -12.88 -4.89
N TYR A 366 11.61 -14.07 -4.83
CA TYR A 366 11.44 -15.03 -3.74
C TYR A 366 11.91 -14.46 -2.40
N ASN A 367 13.11 -13.88 -2.36
CA ASN A 367 13.64 -13.25 -1.15
C ASN A 367 12.77 -12.05 -0.71
N THR A 368 12.28 -11.26 -1.66
CA THR A 368 11.37 -10.13 -1.38
C THR A 368 10.07 -10.63 -0.78
N TRP A 369 9.46 -11.67 -1.35
CA TRP A 369 8.24 -12.26 -0.82
C TRP A 369 8.41 -12.79 0.61
N GLN A 370 9.50 -13.54 0.89
CA GLN A 370 9.81 -14.00 2.25
C GLN A 370 9.97 -12.84 3.24
N ASN A 371 10.69 -11.79 2.82
CA ASN A 371 10.87 -10.60 3.67
C ASN A 371 9.53 -9.88 3.95
N THR A 372 8.63 -9.81 2.97
CA THR A 372 7.30 -9.22 3.14
C THR A 372 6.48 -9.97 4.18
N ILE A 373 6.57 -11.32 4.21
CA ILE A 373 5.92 -12.15 5.22
C ILE A 373 6.47 -11.85 6.61
N LEU A 374 7.80 -11.76 6.76
CA LEU A 374 8.43 -11.43 8.04
C LEU A 374 8.06 -10.03 8.53
N GLN A 375 8.00 -9.05 7.62
CA GLN A 375 7.55 -7.68 7.94
C GLN A 375 6.11 -7.69 8.42
N ALA A 376 5.21 -8.41 7.73
CA ALA A 376 3.82 -8.55 8.14
C ALA A 376 3.67 -9.13 9.56
N GLY A 377 4.46 -10.17 9.89
CA GLY A 377 4.48 -10.75 11.25
C GLY A 377 4.99 -9.77 12.32
N ASN A 378 6.04 -9.01 11.99
CA ASN A 378 6.57 -7.97 12.89
C ASN A 378 5.57 -6.84 13.12
N GLU A 379 4.83 -6.40 12.09
CA GLU A 379 3.80 -5.35 12.23
C GLU A 379 2.69 -5.79 13.19
N VAL A 380 2.21 -7.03 13.07
CA VAL A 380 1.22 -7.60 14.02
C VAL A 380 1.77 -7.64 15.43
N SER A 381 2.98 -8.20 15.63
CA SER A 381 3.62 -8.25 16.94
C SER A 381 3.81 -6.88 17.57
N ASN A 382 4.27 -5.89 16.78
CA ASN A 382 4.47 -4.54 17.26
C ASN A 382 3.15 -3.86 17.65
N ALA A 383 2.08 -4.03 16.86
CA ALA A 383 0.76 -3.49 17.19
C ALA A 383 0.19 -4.09 18.50
N LEU A 384 0.37 -5.40 18.70
CA LEU A 384 -0.05 -6.07 19.94
C LEU A 384 0.72 -5.57 21.17
N VAL A 385 2.05 -5.47 21.09
CA VAL A 385 2.88 -4.93 22.17
C VAL A 385 2.50 -3.49 22.48
N GLN A 386 2.29 -2.66 21.44
CA GLN A 386 1.85 -1.28 21.62
C GLN A 386 0.50 -1.22 22.35
N TYR A 387 -0.48 -2.03 21.94
CA TYR A 387 -1.79 -2.09 22.59
C TYR A 387 -1.70 -2.49 24.06
N ASN A 388 -1.01 -3.60 24.35
CA ASN A 388 -0.88 -4.11 25.72
C ASN A 388 -0.15 -3.12 26.63
N SER A 389 0.96 -2.53 26.16
CA SER A 389 1.72 -1.53 26.91
C SER A 389 0.92 -0.25 27.14
N ALA A 390 0.17 0.22 26.16
CA ALA A 390 -0.68 1.40 26.32
C ALA A 390 -1.86 1.14 27.26
N ALA A 391 -2.47 -0.04 27.21
CA ALA A 391 -3.55 -0.43 28.10
C ALA A 391 -3.07 -0.51 29.58
N GLU A 392 -1.90 -1.09 29.83
CA GLU A 392 -1.32 -1.18 31.17
C GLU A 392 -0.94 0.21 31.72
N LYS A 393 -0.33 1.06 30.91
CA LYS A 393 0.02 2.44 31.28
C LYS A 393 -1.22 3.29 31.59
N ALA A 394 -2.26 3.19 30.77
CA ALA A 394 -3.50 3.95 30.97
C ALA A 394 -4.12 3.69 32.36
N GLU A 395 -4.03 2.45 32.88
CA GLU A 395 -4.49 2.12 34.22
C GLU A 395 -3.68 2.84 35.32
N PHE A 396 -2.35 2.89 35.18
CA PHE A 396 -1.48 3.58 36.14
C PHE A 396 -1.64 5.09 36.05
N ASP A 397 -1.75 5.66 34.84
CA ASP A 397 -1.91 7.10 34.65
C ASP A 397 -3.27 7.58 35.16
N ALA A 398 -4.35 6.81 35.01
CA ALA A 398 -5.64 7.15 35.62
C ALA A 398 -5.53 7.29 37.16
N LYS A 399 -4.88 6.34 37.84
CA LYS A 399 -4.61 6.41 39.29
C LYS A 399 -3.72 7.59 39.64
N ARG A 400 -2.69 7.86 38.86
CA ARG A 400 -1.77 8.99 39.04
C ARG A 400 -2.48 10.32 38.92
N VAL A 401 -3.35 10.50 37.92
CA VAL A 401 -4.14 11.74 37.73
C VAL A 401 -5.08 11.96 38.90
N GLU A 402 -5.77 10.92 39.40
CA GLU A 402 -6.66 11.02 40.57
C GLU A 402 -5.91 11.54 41.80
N VAL A 403 -4.73 10.97 42.10
CA VAL A 403 -3.91 11.38 43.24
C VAL A 403 -3.39 12.82 43.07
N LEU A 404 -2.98 13.20 41.86
CA LEU A 404 -2.46 14.54 41.58
C LEU A 404 -3.57 15.62 41.57
N LYS A 405 -4.81 15.29 41.15
CA LYS A 405 -5.98 16.18 41.31
C LYS A 405 -6.21 16.55 42.77
N LYS A 406 -6.20 15.54 43.64
CA LYS A 406 -6.33 15.77 45.08
C LYS A 406 -5.16 16.56 45.64
N ASN A 407 -3.93 16.28 45.22
CA ASN A 407 -2.74 17.03 45.65
C ASN A 407 -2.87 18.53 45.27
N VAL A 408 -3.31 18.85 44.06
CA VAL A 408 -3.53 20.26 43.65
C VAL A 408 -4.62 20.93 44.49
N GLU A 409 -5.72 20.24 44.80
CA GLU A 409 -6.79 20.77 45.64
C GLU A 409 -6.29 21.02 47.07
N ASP A 410 -5.61 20.06 47.68
CA ASP A 410 -5.05 20.15 49.04
C ASP A 410 -4.03 21.30 49.15
N THR A 411 -3.06 21.38 48.20
CA THR A 411 -2.03 22.42 48.20
C THR A 411 -2.63 23.84 48.01
N ARG A 412 -3.66 23.99 47.15
CA ARG A 412 -4.40 25.25 46.98
C ARG A 412 -5.13 25.68 48.27
N THR A 413 -5.76 24.72 48.94
CA THR A 413 -6.46 24.94 50.20
C THR A 413 -5.48 25.36 51.29
N MET A 414 -4.38 24.64 51.44
CA MET A 414 -3.32 25.00 52.40
C MET A 414 -2.70 26.36 52.12
N MET A 415 -2.47 26.74 50.85
CA MET A 415 -1.98 28.06 50.49
C MET A 415 -2.96 29.18 50.93
N SER A 416 -4.26 28.94 50.89
CA SER A 416 -5.30 29.91 51.29
C SER A 416 -5.41 30.08 52.82
N GLN A 417 -5.17 28.99 53.58
CA GLN A 417 -5.42 28.92 55.03
C GLN A 417 -4.14 29.10 55.89
N SER A 418 -2.96 28.80 55.36
CA SER A 418 -1.70 28.76 56.12
C SER A 418 -0.61 29.60 55.45
N ALA A 419 0.15 30.36 56.26
CA ALA A 419 1.35 31.09 55.81
C ALA A 419 2.54 30.18 55.53
N ASN A 420 2.47 28.89 55.87
CA ASN A 420 3.62 27.94 55.81
C ASN A 420 3.67 27.13 54.52
N THR A 421 2.62 27.13 53.65
CA THR A 421 2.69 26.39 52.38
C THR A 421 3.51 27.17 51.37
N SER A 422 4.52 26.48 50.83
CA SER A 422 5.38 27.08 49.81
C SER A 422 4.63 27.22 48.49
N TYR A 423 4.63 28.42 47.89
CA TYR A 423 4.12 28.68 46.55
C TYR A 423 4.68 27.71 45.51
N LEU A 424 5.91 27.23 45.72
CA LEU A 424 6.58 26.25 44.86
C LEU A 424 5.83 24.90 44.85
N GLU A 425 5.25 24.50 45.98
CA GLU A 425 4.47 23.26 46.06
C GLU A 425 3.22 23.32 45.18
N VAL A 426 2.50 24.47 45.16
CA VAL A 426 1.32 24.66 44.31
C VAL A 426 1.69 24.64 42.83
N ILE A 427 2.73 25.37 42.41
CA ILE A 427 3.20 25.39 41.02
C ILE A 427 3.67 24.02 40.59
N THR A 428 4.40 23.28 41.47
CA THR A 428 4.88 21.93 41.19
C THR A 428 3.72 20.95 41.06
N ALA A 429 2.72 21.02 41.96
CA ALA A 429 1.53 20.18 41.91
C ALA A 429 0.74 20.39 40.62
N GLN A 430 0.53 21.65 40.22
CA GLN A 430 -0.15 22.00 38.95
C GLN A 430 0.62 21.49 37.72
N SER A 431 1.93 21.67 37.69
CA SER A 431 2.77 21.18 36.59
C SER A 431 2.76 19.64 36.50
N ASN A 432 2.82 18.95 37.66
CA ASN A 432 2.76 17.47 37.70
C ASN A 432 1.39 16.95 37.24
N LEU A 433 0.30 17.62 37.63
CA LEU A 433 -1.04 17.25 37.17
C LEU A 433 -1.18 17.42 35.67
N LEU A 434 -0.77 18.58 35.14
CA LEU A 434 -0.82 18.84 33.69
C LEU A 434 -0.07 17.78 32.89
N ASN A 435 1.17 17.46 33.31
CA ASN A 435 1.96 16.42 32.64
C ASN A 435 1.31 15.02 32.75
N ALA A 436 0.67 14.70 33.88
CA ALA A 436 0.00 13.42 34.04
C ALA A 436 -1.26 13.31 33.17
N GLU A 437 -2.08 14.34 33.08
CA GLU A 437 -3.27 14.37 32.23
C GLU A 437 -2.92 14.29 30.75
N ILE A 438 -1.89 15.00 30.30
CA ILE A 438 -1.37 14.91 28.93
C ILE A 438 -0.85 13.49 28.64
N SER A 439 -0.12 12.88 29.59
CA SER A 439 0.37 11.50 29.45
C SER A 439 -0.79 10.51 29.32
N GLN A 440 -1.82 10.63 30.16
CA GLN A 440 -3.01 9.76 30.12
C GLN A 440 -3.70 9.82 28.76
N VAL A 441 -3.97 11.03 28.24
CA VAL A 441 -4.61 11.21 26.92
C VAL A 441 -3.71 10.61 25.82
N THR A 442 -2.41 10.76 25.95
CA THR A 442 -1.45 10.20 24.97
C THR A 442 -1.45 8.65 25.01
N ASP A 443 -1.53 8.03 26.19
CA ASP A 443 -1.56 6.58 26.27
C ASP A 443 -2.91 5.99 25.83
N ASP A 444 -4.03 6.67 26.09
CA ASP A 444 -5.33 6.31 25.53
C ASP A 444 -5.35 6.44 24.00
N PHE A 445 -4.74 7.47 23.44
CA PHE A 445 -4.54 7.62 22.00
C PHE A 445 -3.65 6.50 21.43
N ASN A 446 -2.53 6.17 22.10
CA ASN A 446 -1.64 5.08 21.66
C ASN A 446 -2.36 3.72 21.61
N LYS A 447 -3.31 3.49 22.52
CA LYS A 447 -4.18 2.31 22.50
C LYS A 447 -5.10 2.31 21.27
N MET A 448 -5.73 3.45 20.95
CA MET A 448 -6.55 3.59 19.74
C MET A 448 -5.72 3.38 18.47
N GLN A 449 -4.55 4.00 18.39
CA GLN A 449 -3.63 3.87 17.27
C GLN A 449 -3.15 2.43 17.08
N ALA A 450 -2.88 1.71 18.17
CA ALA A 450 -2.49 0.30 18.12
C ALA A 450 -3.61 -0.57 17.53
N VAL A 451 -4.88 -0.28 17.81
CA VAL A 451 -6.03 -0.99 17.20
C VAL A 451 -6.09 -0.71 15.69
N VAL A 452 -5.91 0.54 15.27
CA VAL A 452 -5.87 0.90 13.83
C VAL A 452 -4.71 0.20 13.12
N ASN A 453 -3.53 0.21 13.73
CA ASN A 453 -2.33 -0.42 13.17
C ASN A 453 -2.49 -1.96 13.11
N LEU A 454 -3.08 -2.58 14.13
CA LEU A 454 -3.37 -4.01 14.14
C LEU A 454 -4.39 -4.38 13.04
N TYR A 455 -5.45 -3.57 12.89
CA TYR A 455 -6.43 -3.76 11.81
C TYR A 455 -5.75 -3.76 10.44
N GLN A 456 -4.89 -2.78 10.19
CA GLN A 456 -4.10 -2.69 8.95
C GLN A 456 -3.14 -3.89 8.80
N ALA A 457 -2.39 -4.24 9.87
CA ALA A 457 -1.42 -5.33 9.86
C ALA A 457 -2.06 -6.71 9.58
N LEU A 458 -3.33 -6.88 9.93
CA LEU A 458 -4.11 -8.08 9.62
C LEU A 458 -4.80 -8.06 8.24
N GLY A 459 -4.54 -7.02 7.42
CA GLY A 459 -5.12 -6.86 6.09
C GLY A 459 -6.51 -6.24 6.08
N GLY A 460 -6.88 -5.52 7.14
CA GLY A 460 -8.16 -4.85 7.27
C GLY A 460 -8.37 -3.73 6.23
N GLY A 461 -9.64 -3.49 5.86
CA GLY A 461 -10.00 -2.47 4.86
C GLY A 461 -9.90 -2.93 3.40
N ALA A 462 -9.47 -4.16 3.15
CA ALA A 462 -9.46 -4.74 1.81
C ALA A 462 -10.88 -4.94 1.25
N LYS A 463 -11.84 -5.27 2.13
CA LYS A 463 -13.24 -5.54 1.80
C LYS A 463 -14.10 -4.28 1.92
#